data_90180395868c2469ba11087c136b68c7
#
_entry.id   90180395868c2469ba11087c136b68c7
#
_cell.length_a   1.000
_cell.length_b   1.000
_cell.length_c   1.000
_cell.angle_alpha   90.00
_cell.angle_beta   90.00
_cell.angle_gamma   90.00
#
_symmetry.space_group_name_H-M   'P 1'
#
loop_
_entity.id
_entity.type
_entity.pdbx_description
1 polymer ?
#
loop_
_entity_poly.entity_id
_entity_poly.type
_entity_poly.pdbx_seq_one_letter_code
_entity_poly.pdbx_strand_id
1 'polypeptide(L)'
;MAGNKSSTAPAAPDISLFAEAASPDEKRARVALDALAASWRDGYAALIIDLARFMRSGRPHDVPGENGPLLADDDGAVTTGRSGEAFARARRPDPSSFVRARLVRFLEKRTGQRHGDDLRAWRRWIWSLDHDPHPDYGLFKAILYSRIDARMAAFFPPGVRSDIRLDEVDWGGVTVNGIPPLHHPKHVPAHEAGWLKDKHVVFGIALGGEARAYPKRVLAWHELARDRVGGVELAIVYCTLCGTVVPYGSEVGGVRRTFGTSGLLYRSNKLLFDEETMSLWSTLEGRPVIGPLVGSGLELTAYPVVTTTWREWRDAHPGTTVLSRETGHERDYSEGAAYREYFATDETMFEVPRTDPRLLNKDEVLGLLLRPRGAGPEAPRRAVALFVELLERHPVRRLSFAGHDLVVVTSPEGANRVYEASGTTFVRRLADATVEDAIGGRWTVTEDALVNQATGEPRPRVPARRAFWFGWFAQFPETELVK
;
A
#
# COMPACT_ATOMS: atom_id res chain seq x y z
N MET A 1 47.22 -3.29 -33.07
CA MET A 1 47.06 -2.56 -31.80
C MET A 1 45.81 -1.69 -31.93
N ALA A 2 44.66 -2.18 -31.52
CA ALA A 2 43.42 -1.42 -31.43
C ALA A 2 43.26 -0.96 -30.00
N GLY A 3 43.46 0.35 -29.75
CA GLY A 3 43.30 0.94 -28.45
C GLY A 3 41.85 0.93 -27.97
N ASN A 4 41.60 0.20 -26.94
CA ASN A 4 40.36 0.17 -26.20
C ASN A 4 40.17 1.50 -25.48
N LYS A 5 39.47 2.47 -26.10
CA LYS A 5 39.03 3.67 -25.41
C LYS A 5 37.91 3.26 -24.48
N SER A 6 38.21 2.93 -23.23
CA SER A 6 37.20 2.88 -22.17
C SER A 6 36.64 4.31 -22.03
N SER A 7 35.48 4.54 -22.59
CA SER A 7 34.72 5.75 -22.34
C SER A 7 34.20 5.65 -20.90
N THR A 8 34.98 6.19 -19.96
CA THR A 8 34.49 6.41 -18.60
C THR A 8 33.37 7.44 -18.69
N ALA A 9 32.13 7.01 -18.42
CA ALA A 9 31.00 7.92 -18.30
C ALA A 9 31.34 9.02 -17.28
N PRO A 10 30.96 10.29 -17.51
CA PRO A 10 31.26 11.37 -16.57
C PRO A 10 30.68 11.03 -15.20
N ALA A 11 31.41 11.43 -14.14
CA ALA A 11 30.94 11.26 -12.76
C ALA A 11 29.58 11.93 -12.58
N ALA A 12 28.73 11.34 -11.71
CA ALA A 12 27.44 11.95 -11.36
C ALA A 12 27.68 13.35 -10.74
N PRO A 13 26.83 14.34 -11.02
CA PRO A 13 26.93 15.66 -10.43
C PRO A 13 26.69 15.60 -8.91
N ASP A 14 27.25 16.57 -8.16
CA ASP A 14 26.96 16.64 -6.73
C ASP A 14 25.47 16.84 -6.48
N ILE A 15 24.92 16.09 -5.53
CA ILE A 15 23.48 16.09 -5.22
C ILE A 15 22.96 17.48 -4.76
N SER A 16 23.83 18.30 -4.17
CA SER A 16 23.51 19.66 -3.75
C SER A 16 23.11 20.57 -4.92
N LEU A 17 23.63 20.29 -6.13
CA LEU A 17 23.29 21.07 -7.32
C LEU A 17 21.80 20.99 -7.67
N PHE A 18 21.13 19.87 -7.38
CA PHE A 18 19.69 19.76 -7.58
C PHE A 18 18.93 20.68 -6.64
N ALA A 19 19.33 20.76 -5.37
CA ALA A 19 18.72 21.69 -4.42
C ALA A 19 18.99 23.16 -4.82
N GLU A 20 20.21 23.46 -5.28
CA GLU A 20 20.58 24.80 -5.74
C GLU A 20 19.86 25.21 -7.04
N ALA A 21 19.54 24.27 -7.92
CA ALA A 21 18.71 24.51 -9.10
C ALA A 21 17.31 25.05 -8.74
N ALA A 22 16.82 24.73 -7.55
CA ALA A 22 15.57 25.24 -7.00
C ALA A 22 15.75 26.53 -6.16
N SER A 23 16.94 27.12 -6.11
CA SER A 23 17.17 28.38 -5.39
C SER A 23 16.29 29.52 -5.94
N PRO A 24 15.73 30.39 -5.09
CA PRO A 24 15.07 31.60 -5.54
C PRO A 24 16.06 32.62 -6.14
N ASP A 25 17.36 32.52 -5.82
CA ASP A 25 18.41 33.29 -6.45
C ASP A 25 18.69 32.77 -7.87
N GLU A 26 18.31 33.56 -8.88
CA GLU A 26 18.47 33.19 -10.29
C GLU A 26 19.91 32.92 -10.71
N LYS A 27 20.89 33.66 -10.14
CA LYS A 27 22.28 33.48 -10.48
C LYS A 27 22.83 32.14 -9.96
N ARG A 28 22.52 31.82 -8.70
CA ARG A 28 22.83 30.50 -8.10
C ARG A 28 22.21 29.38 -8.88
N ALA A 29 20.89 29.48 -9.11
CA ALA A 29 20.17 28.44 -9.81
C ALA A 29 20.69 28.23 -11.24
N ARG A 30 21.06 29.29 -11.96
CA ARG A 30 21.61 29.16 -13.32
C ARG A 30 22.95 28.44 -13.29
N VAL A 31 23.88 28.80 -12.37
CA VAL A 31 25.16 28.10 -12.22
C VAL A 31 24.94 26.60 -11.93
N ALA A 32 24.04 26.27 -11.04
CA ALA A 32 23.70 24.87 -10.73
C ALA A 32 23.12 24.11 -11.95
N LEU A 33 22.20 24.73 -12.67
CA LEU A 33 21.60 24.13 -13.88
C LEU A 33 22.63 23.95 -15.01
N ASP A 34 23.57 24.89 -15.17
CA ASP A 34 24.64 24.76 -16.16
C ASP A 34 25.59 23.60 -15.79
N ALA A 35 25.90 23.44 -14.50
CA ALA A 35 26.71 22.33 -13.99
C ALA A 35 25.99 20.99 -14.19
N LEU A 36 24.69 20.90 -13.85
CA LEU A 36 23.87 19.70 -14.09
C LEU A 36 23.80 19.36 -15.58
N ALA A 37 23.73 20.38 -16.46
CA ALA A 37 23.68 20.18 -17.91
C ALA A 37 24.94 19.51 -18.48
N ALA A 38 26.10 19.74 -17.86
CA ALA A 38 27.38 19.20 -18.32
C ALA A 38 27.51 17.68 -18.14
N SER A 39 26.81 17.10 -17.16
CA SER A 39 26.83 15.67 -16.83
C SER A 39 25.43 15.04 -16.84
N TRP A 40 24.49 15.63 -17.62
CA TRP A 40 23.09 15.21 -17.64
C TRP A 40 22.91 13.77 -18.10
N ARG A 41 22.02 13.06 -17.42
CA ARG A 41 21.40 11.79 -17.84
C ARG A 41 19.89 11.88 -17.62
N ASP A 42 19.10 11.26 -18.47
CA ASP A 42 17.63 11.36 -18.38
C ASP A 42 17.07 10.81 -17.07
N GLY A 43 17.70 9.80 -16.47
CA GLY A 43 17.35 9.31 -15.13
C GLY A 43 17.44 10.37 -14.01
N TYR A 44 18.20 11.45 -14.21
CA TYR A 44 18.27 12.56 -13.24
C TYR A 44 17.04 13.47 -13.26
N ALA A 45 16.22 13.38 -14.32
CA ALA A 45 14.99 14.14 -14.39
C ALA A 45 14.04 13.83 -13.22
N ALA A 46 14.09 12.63 -12.65
CA ALA A 46 13.31 12.25 -11.48
C ALA A 46 13.53 13.21 -10.29
N LEU A 47 14.78 13.63 -10.02
CA LEU A 47 15.11 14.55 -8.94
C LEU A 47 14.52 15.94 -9.18
N ILE A 48 14.60 16.42 -10.42
CA ILE A 48 14.02 17.72 -10.81
C ILE A 48 12.49 17.68 -10.72
N ILE A 49 11.86 16.56 -11.13
CA ILE A 49 10.39 16.39 -11.05
C ILE A 49 9.96 16.36 -9.58
N ASP A 50 10.67 15.63 -8.73
CA ASP A 50 10.39 15.62 -7.29
C ASP A 50 10.48 17.01 -6.69
N LEU A 51 11.54 17.78 -6.98
CA LEU A 51 11.64 19.18 -6.56
C LEU A 51 10.46 20.02 -7.06
N ALA A 52 10.13 19.93 -8.35
CA ALA A 52 9.06 20.71 -8.95
C ALA A 52 7.69 20.44 -8.29
N ARG A 53 7.45 19.21 -7.85
CA ARG A 53 6.23 18.82 -7.12
C ARG A 53 6.13 19.54 -5.76
N PHE A 54 7.24 19.66 -5.04
CA PHE A 54 7.27 20.38 -3.75
C PHE A 54 7.27 21.91 -3.90
N MET A 55 7.62 22.43 -5.08
CA MET A 55 7.62 23.88 -5.34
C MET A 55 6.26 24.45 -5.70
N ARG A 56 5.20 23.63 -5.91
CA ARG A 56 3.92 24.09 -6.42
C ARG A 56 3.14 24.97 -5.46
N SER A 57 3.32 24.86 -4.16
CA SER A 57 2.45 25.50 -3.20
C SER A 57 3.12 26.30 -2.11
N GLY A 58 4.37 26.07 -1.84
CA GLY A 58 4.96 26.60 -0.60
C GLY A 58 4.22 26.12 0.67
N ARG A 59 3.23 25.23 0.51
CA ARG A 59 2.54 24.47 1.55
C ARG A 59 2.56 22.99 1.15
N PRO A 60 2.67 22.07 2.10
CA PRO A 60 2.62 20.62 1.82
C PRO A 60 1.33 20.13 1.15
N HIS A 61 0.36 20.99 0.89
CA HIS A 61 -1.01 20.69 0.52
C HIS A 61 -1.33 20.61 -0.99
N ASP A 62 -0.40 20.94 -1.88
CA ASP A 62 -0.61 20.77 -3.33
C ASP A 62 -0.16 19.41 -3.87
N VAL A 63 -0.16 18.39 -3.04
CA VAL A 63 -0.02 17.01 -3.49
C VAL A 63 -1.34 16.59 -4.13
N PRO A 64 -1.34 15.86 -5.28
CA PRO A 64 -2.57 15.32 -5.86
C PRO A 64 -3.33 14.51 -4.82
N GLY A 65 -4.50 14.97 -4.44
CA GLY A 65 -5.28 14.46 -3.32
C GLY A 65 -5.85 15.55 -2.42
N GLU A 66 -5.85 16.82 -2.87
CA GLU A 66 -6.34 17.99 -2.12
C GLU A 66 -7.77 17.87 -1.55
N ASN A 67 -8.53 16.86 -1.94
CA ASN A 67 -9.85 16.55 -1.41
C ASN A 67 -9.83 15.32 -0.47
N GLY A 68 -8.68 14.88 -0.01
CA GLY A 68 -8.57 13.79 0.96
C GLY A 68 -8.99 14.26 2.37
N PRO A 69 -9.77 13.48 3.13
CA PRO A 69 -10.31 13.88 4.43
C PRO A 69 -9.30 13.96 5.58
N LEU A 70 -7.99 13.95 5.33
CA LEU A 70 -6.98 13.73 6.36
C LEU A 70 -5.84 14.76 6.38
N LEU A 71 -6.12 16.03 6.19
CA LEU A 71 -5.17 17.06 6.58
C LEU A 71 -5.65 17.67 7.90
N ALA A 72 -5.09 17.20 9.02
CA ALA A 72 -5.21 17.89 10.29
C ALA A 72 -4.32 19.12 10.24
N ASP A 73 -4.86 20.30 10.54
CA ASP A 73 -4.06 21.47 10.89
C ASP A 73 -3.23 21.16 12.14
N ASP A 74 -2.16 21.93 12.40
CA ASP A 74 -1.24 21.76 13.53
C ASP A 74 -1.94 21.65 14.90
N ASP A 75 -3.21 22.01 14.98
CA ASP A 75 -4.05 21.92 16.20
C ASP A 75 -4.99 20.70 16.24
N GLY A 76 -4.88 19.76 15.27
CA GLY A 76 -5.68 18.52 15.27
C GLY A 76 -7.16 18.67 14.91
N ALA A 77 -7.60 19.83 14.44
CA ALA A 77 -8.97 20.07 14.00
C ALA A 77 -9.18 19.73 12.54
N VAL A 78 -10.10 18.80 12.25
CA VAL A 78 -10.57 18.48 10.90
C VAL A 78 -11.52 19.57 10.45
N THR A 79 -11.07 20.46 9.56
CA THR A 79 -11.99 21.44 8.93
C THR A 79 -12.70 20.78 7.76
N THR A 80 -14.00 20.57 7.89
CA THR A 80 -14.90 20.26 6.78
C THR A 80 -15.00 21.50 5.89
N GLY A 81 -14.53 21.42 4.64
CA GLY A 81 -14.59 22.50 3.67
C GLY A 81 -16.03 22.96 3.42
N ARG A 82 -16.35 24.18 3.84
CA ARG A 82 -17.51 24.90 3.34
C ARG A 82 -17.14 25.57 2.02
N SER A 83 -17.87 25.22 0.97
CA SER A 83 -17.94 25.98 -0.26
C SER A 83 -18.39 27.41 0.05
N GLY A 84 -17.56 28.39 -0.21
CA GLY A 84 -17.88 29.80 -0.08
C GLY A 84 -16.92 30.64 -0.88
N GLU A 85 -17.42 31.20 -1.96
CA GLU A 85 -17.00 32.34 -2.76
C GLU A 85 -15.57 32.86 -2.52
N ALA A 86 -14.65 32.41 -3.38
CA ALA A 86 -13.32 32.98 -3.47
C ALA A 86 -13.37 34.32 -4.18
N PHE A 87 -13.20 35.39 -3.43
CA PHE A 87 -12.87 36.69 -3.99
C PHE A 87 -11.57 36.60 -4.79
N ALA A 88 -11.63 36.82 -6.08
CA ALA A 88 -10.49 36.97 -6.98
C ALA A 88 -9.67 38.21 -6.60
N ARG A 89 -8.84 38.14 -5.57
CA ARG A 89 -7.73 39.07 -5.40
C ARG A 89 -6.61 38.57 -6.33
N ALA A 90 -6.18 39.45 -7.26
CA ALA A 90 -4.98 39.24 -8.05
C ALA A 90 -3.81 38.89 -7.10
N ARG A 91 -3.55 37.62 -6.93
CA ARG A 91 -2.41 37.13 -6.13
C ARG A 91 -1.13 37.49 -6.89
N ARG A 92 -0.18 38.12 -6.21
CA ARG A 92 1.20 38.20 -6.70
C ARG A 92 1.63 36.78 -7.03
N PRO A 93 2.28 36.55 -8.20
CA PRO A 93 2.77 35.21 -8.53
C PRO A 93 3.61 34.69 -7.38
N ASP A 94 3.30 33.49 -6.91
CA ASP A 94 4.08 32.81 -5.88
C ASP A 94 5.52 32.62 -6.39
N PRO A 95 6.56 33.04 -5.65
CA PRO A 95 7.95 32.81 -6.05
C PRO A 95 8.27 31.35 -6.42
N SER A 96 7.58 30.37 -5.82
CA SER A 96 7.70 28.96 -6.16
C SER A 96 7.29 28.65 -7.59
N SER A 97 6.33 29.37 -8.15
CA SER A 97 5.86 29.16 -9.54
C SER A 97 6.94 29.51 -10.57
N PHE A 98 7.77 30.53 -10.33
CA PHE A 98 8.88 30.86 -11.19
C PHE A 98 9.99 29.81 -11.12
N VAL A 99 10.29 29.31 -9.92
CA VAL A 99 11.25 28.22 -9.72
C VAL A 99 10.79 26.99 -10.48
N ARG A 100 9.56 26.60 -10.31
CA ARG A 100 8.98 25.44 -11.01
C ARG A 100 9.05 25.60 -12.53
N ALA A 101 8.61 26.73 -13.07
CA ALA A 101 8.69 27.00 -14.50
C ALA A 101 10.13 26.93 -15.04
N ARG A 102 11.13 27.37 -14.25
CA ARG A 102 12.54 27.25 -14.59
C ARG A 102 12.99 25.80 -14.64
N LEU A 103 12.63 24.98 -13.66
CA LEU A 103 12.93 23.54 -13.60
C LEU A 103 12.31 22.80 -14.77
N VAL A 104 11.04 23.08 -15.10
CA VAL A 104 10.36 22.50 -16.26
C VAL A 104 11.04 22.86 -17.57
N ARG A 105 11.37 24.15 -17.79
CA ARG A 105 12.13 24.56 -19.00
C ARG A 105 13.48 23.88 -19.11
N PHE A 106 14.16 23.65 -17.98
CA PHE A 106 15.41 22.90 -17.97
C PHE A 106 15.19 21.46 -18.41
N LEU A 107 14.17 20.77 -17.87
CA LEU A 107 13.79 19.42 -18.29
C LEU A 107 13.49 19.35 -19.79
N GLU A 108 12.65 20.24 -20.30
CA GLU A 108 12.30 20.29 -21.73
C GLU A 108 13.55 20.44 -22.63
N LYS A 109 14.47 21.32 -22.22
CA LYS A 109 15.73 21.54 -22.94
C LYS A 109 16.65 20.33 -22.92
N ARG A 110 16.68 19.58 -21.81
CA ARG A 110 17.61 18.45 -21.64
C ARG A 110 17.09 17.16 -22.22
N THR A 111 15.79 16.91 -22.13
CA THR A 111 15.16 15.65 -22.52
C THR A 111 14.50 15.68 -23.91
N GLY A 112 14.26 16.88 -24.45
CA GLY A 112 13.47 17.05 -25.65
C GLY A 112 11.96 16.83 -25.50
N GLN A 113 11.49 16.42 -24.29
CA GLN A 113 10.07 16.23 -24.01
C GLN A 113 9.35 17.57 -23.86
N ARG A 114 8.03 17.60 -24.07
CA ARG A 114 7.19 18.79 -24.06
C ARG A 114 5.94 18.55 -23.21
N HIS A 115 6.12 18.45 -21.88
CA HIS A 115 5.01 18.20 -20.96
C HIS A 115 4.58 19.45 -20.20
N GLY A 116 5.31 20.58 -20.36
CA GLY A 116 4.99 21.82 -19.65
C GLY A 116 4.84 21.57 -18.14
N ASP A 117 3.80 22.17 -17.55
CA ASP A 117 3.50 22.05 -16.12
C ASP A 117 2.77 20.75 -15.74
N ASP A 118 2.51 19.85 -16.68
CA ASP A 118 1.93 18.55 -16.37
C ASP A 118 2.99 17.61 -15.75
N LEU A 119 3.15 17.70 -14.42
CA LEU A 119 4.09 16.85 -13.68
C LEU A 119 3.68 15.37 -13.69
N ARG A 120 2.40 15.06 -13.96
CA ARG A 120 1.94 13.68 -14.12
C ARG A 120 2.49 13.10 -15.42
N ALA A 121 2.42 13.85 -16.51
CA ALA A 121 3.01 13.43 -17.79
C ALA A 121 4.53 13.24 -17.67
N TRP A 122 5.22 14.13 -16.95
CA TRP A 122 6.64 13.99 -16.65
C TRP A 122 6.96 12.70 -15.90
N ARG A 123 6.16 12.35 -14.88
CA ARG A 123 6.35 11.09 -14.11
C ARG A 123 6.11 9.87 -14.98
N ARG A 124 5.04 9.84 -15.77
CA ARG A 124 4.78 8.72 -16.70
C ARG A 124 5.93 8.53 -17.68
N TRP A 125 6.51 9.61 -18.18
CA TRP A 125 7.67 9.55 -19.04
C TRP A 125 8.88 8.96 -18.30
N ILE A 126 9.22 9.43 -17.09
CA ILE A 126 10.33 8.88 -16.28
C ILE A 126 10.14 7.40 -16.02
N TRP A 127 8.93 6.99 -15.67
CA TRP A 127 8.64 5.58 -15.39
C TRP A 127 8.73 4.68 -16.63
N SER A 128 8.67 5.25 -17.84
CA SER A 128 8.86 4.52 -19.10
C SER A 128 10.33 4.30 -19.47
N LEU A 129 11.26 5.03 -18.81
CA LEU A 129 12.69 4.86 -19.04
C LEU A 129 13.25 3.66 -18.29
N ASP A 130 14.35 3.12 -18.81
CA ASP A 130 15.18 2.21 -18.04
C ASP A 130 15.66 2.90 -16.77
N HIS A 131 15.72 2.14 -15.67
CA HIS A 131 16.05 2.70 -14.38
C HIS A 131 17.56 2.96 -14.26
N ASP A 132 17.98 4.19 -14.50
CA ASP A 132 19.35 4.71 -14.29
C ASP A 132 19.32 5.94 -13.37
N PRO A 133 19.05 5.75 -12.06
CA PRO A 133 18.93 6.83 -11.12
C PRO A 133 20.27 7.45 -10.77
N HIS A 134 20.23 8.68 -10.21
CA HIS A 134 21.41 9.27 -9.56
C HIS A 134 21.87 8.35 -8.40
N PRO A 135 23.17 8.08 -8.22
CA PRO A 135 23.66 7.21 -7.15
C PRO A 135 23.26 7.70 -5.74
N ASP A 136 23.17 9.00 -5.54
CA ASP A 136 22.75 9.61 -4.27
C ASP A 136 21.25 9.96 -4.24
N TYR A 137 20.41 9.31 -5.05
CA TYR A 137 18.98 9.62 -5.05
C TYR A 137 18.32 9.35 -3.69
N GLY A 138 18.78 8.33 -2.95
CA GLY A 138 18.33 8.10 -1.58
C GLY A 138 18.64 9.29 -0.66
N LEU A 139 19.85 9.81 -0.71
CA LEU A 139 20.24 11.02 0.05
C LEU A 139 19.40 12.23 -0.34
N PHE A 140 19.09 12.38 -1.64
CA PHE A 140 18.18 13.43 -2.10
C PHE A 140 16.77 13.29 -1.50
N LYS A 141 16.21 12.08 -1.45
CA LYS A 141 14.93 11.81 -0.78
C LYS A 141 15.00 12.15 0.72
N ALA A 142 16.09 11.81 1.40
CA ALA A 142 16.30 12.19 2.80
C ALA A 142 16.22 13.72 2.99
N ILE A 143 16.94 14.48 2.17
CA ILE A 143 16.95 15.95 2.22
C ILE A 143 15.57 16.53 1.93
N LEU A 144 14.87 15.98 0.91
CA LEU A 144 13.58 16.47 0.48
C LEU A 144 12.51 16.22 1.54
N TYR A 145 12.41 14.98 2.03
CA TYR A 145 11.36 14.58 2.98
C TYR A 145 11.64 15.05 4.41
N SER A 146 12.89 15.31 4.79
CA SER A 146 13.20 15.91 6.11
C SER A 146 12.58 17.30 6.30
N ARG A 147 12.20 17.97 5.22
CA ARG A 147 11.50 19.26 5.26
C ARG A 147 10.01 19.11 5.64
N ILE A 148 9.48 17.92 5.54
CA ILE A 148 8.13 17.57 5.98
C ILE A 148 8.19 17.09 7.43
N ASP A 149 9.06 16.10 7.67
CA ASP A 149 9.31 15.51 8.98
C ASP A 149 10.77 15.06 9.06
N ALA A 150 11.52 15.59 10.00
CA ALA A 150 12.94 15.28 10.17
C ALA A 150 13.21 13.77 10.33
N ARG A 151 12.23 13.01 10.90
CA ARG A 151 12.32 11.55 11.06
C ARG A 151 12.38 10.81 9.73
N MET A 152 11.79 11.35 8.65
CA MET A 152 11.81 10.71 7.33
C MET A 152 13.22 10.58 6.74
N ALA A 153 14.17 11.41 7.15
CA ALA A 153 15.56 11.28 6.72
C ALA A 153 16.17 9.93 7.12
N ALA A 154 15.74 9.35 8.23
CA ALA A 154 16.23 8.07 8.71
C ALA A 154 15.84 6.87 7.81
N PHE A 155 14.83 7.01 6.99
CA PHE A 155 14.45 5.98 6.00
C PHE A 155 15.44 5.89 4.84
N PHE A 156 16.23 6.95 4.61
CA PHE A 156 17.15 7.08 3.49
C PHE A 156 18.56 7.43 3.98
N PRO A 157 19.20 6.59 4.80
CA PRO A 157 20.57 6.85 5.24
C PRO A 157 21.55 6.89 4.05
N PRO A 158 22.72 7.52 4.19
CA PRO A 158 23.73 7.53 3.14
C PRO A 158 24.03 6.12 2.63
N GLY A 159 24.04 5.92 1.31
CA GLY A 159 24.24 4.61 0.69
C GLY A 159 23.07 3.64 0.92
N VAL A 160 21.86 4.15 1.17
CA VAL A 160 20.67 3.32 1.40
C VAL A 160 20.46 2.30 0.28
N ARG A 161 20.19 1.06 0.67
CA ARG A 161 19.81 0.00 -0.27
C ARG A 161 18.32 0.08 -0.57
N SER A 162 17.95 -0.15 -1.83
CA SER A 162 16.56 -0.19 -2.27
C SER A 162 16.36 -1.29 -3.31
N ASP A 163 15.34 -2.13 -3.12
CA ASP A 163 14.88 -3.14 -4.09
C ASP A 163 13.76 -2.60 -4.99
N ILE A 164 13.38 -1.34 -4.79
CA ILE A 164 12.32 -0.67 -5.56
C ILE A 164 12.84 0.64 -6.16
N ARG A 165 12.18 1.11 -7.20
CA ARG A 165 12.51 2.41 -7.81
C ARG A 165 12.13 3.55 -6.87
N LEU A 166 13.11 4.39 -6.52
CA LEU A 166 12.91 5.52 -5.61
C LEU A 166 12.07 6.64 -6.23
N ASP A 167 12.03 6.76 -7.56
CA ASP A 167 11.18 7.71 -8.30
C ASP A 167 9.68 7.32 -8.28
N GLU A 168 9.36 6.09 -7.87
CA GLU A 168 8.01 5.60 -7.66
C GLU A 168 7.57 5.72 -6.18
N VAL A 169 8.45 6.21 -5.30
CA VAL A 169 8.13 6.47 -3.89
C VAL A 169 7.59 7.88 -3.74
N ASP A 170 6.37 7.99 -3.23
CA ASP A 170 5.65 9.24 -3.00
C ASP A 170 5.47 9.54 -1.52
N TRP A 171 5.36 10.84 -1.20
CA TRP A 171 4.83 11.27 0.07
C TRP A 171 3.29 11.19 0.04
N GLY A 172 2.70 10.51 1.02
CA GLY A 172 1.25 10.27 1.12
C GLY A 172 0.46 11.41 1.77
N GLY A 173 1.07 12.59 1.99
CA GLY A 173 0.39 13.75 2.56
C GLY A 173 0.43 13.84 4.09
N VAL A 174 1.11 12.91 4.78
CA VAL A 174 1.16 12.86 6.25
C VAL A 174 2.60 12.67 6.75
N THR A 175 2.85 13.06 8.00
CA THR A 175 4.13 12.85 8.69
C THR A 175 4.29 11.40 9.15
N VAL A 176 5.44 11.03 9.70
CA VAL A 176 5.67 9.71 10.31
C VAL A 176 4.70 9.51 11.47
N ASN A 177 3.92 8.43 11.43
CA ASN A 177 2.80 8.17 12.35
C ASN A 177 1.74 9.31 12.39
N GLY A 178 1.67 10.13 11.33
CA GLY A 178 0.64 11.17 11.19
C GLY A 178 -0.78 10.59 11.04
N ILE A 179 -0.88 9.38 10.49
CA ILE A 179 -2.03 8.50 10.70
C ILE A 179 -1.67 7.62 11.90
N PRO A 180 -2.24 7.90 13.10
CA PRO A 180 -1.76 7.31 14.33
C PRO A 180 -2.08 5.82 14.42
N PRO A 181 -1.07 4.93 14.52
CA PRO A 181 -1.31 3.52 14.75
C PRO A 181 -2.00 3.25 16.09
N LEU A 182 -2.84 2.23 16.14
CA LEU A 182 -3.39 1.74 17.41
C LEU A 182 -2.42 0.76 18.06
N HIS A 183 -2.23 0.91 19.39
CA HIS A 183 -1.36 0.07 20.18
C HIS A 183 -2.17 -0.70 21.21
N HIS A 184 -2.26 -2.02 21.09
CA HIS A 184 -3.06 -2.89 21.96
C HIS A 184 -4.43 -2.27 22.25
N PRO A 185 -5.21 -2.01 21.19
CA PRO A 185 -6.44 -1.24 21.31
C PRO A 185 -7.47 -1.97 22.19
N LYS A 186 -8.34 -1.21 22.82
CA LYS A 186 -9.47 -1.74 23.59
C LYS A 186 -10.41 -2.52 22.67
N HIS A 187 -10.86 -3.66 23.14
CA HIS A 187 -11.89 -4.46 22.51
C HIS A 187 -13.11 -4.57 23.42
N VAL A 188 -14.28 -4.68 22.83
CA VAL A 188 -15.55 -4.89 23.52
C VAL A 188 -16.19 -6.20 23.06
N PRO A 189 -16.97 -6.87 23.92
CA PRO A 189 -17.77 -8.01 23.50
C PRO A 189 -18.76 -7.63 22.40
N ALA A 190 -19.17 -8.58 21.56
CA ALA A 190 -20.10 -8.34 20.45
C ALA A 190 -21.40 -7.65 20.86
N HIS A 191 -21.94 -7.96 22.05
CA HIS A 191 -23.19 -7.38 22.55
C HIS A 191 -23.06 -5.89 22.96
N GLU A 192 -21.87 -5.41 23.23
CA GLU A 192 -21.58 -3.99 23.50
C GLU A 192 -21.30 -3.18 22.23
N ALA A 193 -21.14 -3.83 21.09
CA ALA A 193 -20.89 -3.20 19.79
C ALA A 193 -22.17 -2.73 19.08
N GLY A 194 -23.21 -2.28 19.79
CA GLY A 194 -24.50 -1.86 19.23
C GLY A 194 -24.44 -0.72 18.19
N TRP A 195 -23.29 -0.05 18.07
CA TRP A 195 -23.01 0.94 17.04
C TRP A 195 -22.65 0.33 15.68
N LEU A 196 -22.34 -0.98 15.61
CA LEU A 196 -22.21 -1.74 14.37
C LEU A 196 -23.57 -2.26 13.92
N LYS A 197 -23.90 -1.95 12.67
CA LYS A 197 -25.08 -2.51 12.00
C LYS A 197 -24.68 -3.74 11.20
N ASP A 198 -25.61 -4.62 10.94
CA ASP A 198 -25.41 -5.91 10.26
C ASP A 198 -24.59 -5.83 8.98
N LYS A 199 -24.81 -4.80 8.14
CA LYS A 199 -24.12 -4.61 6.86
C LYS A 199 -22.77 -3.89 6.94
N HIS A 200 -22.35 -3.43 8.13
CA HIS A 200 -21.06 -2.78 8.26
C HIS A 200 -19.92 -3.77 8.00
N VAL A 201 -18.93 -3.32 7.24
CA VAL A 201 -17.77 -4.15 6.89
C VAL A 201 -16.81 -4.25 8.07
N VAL A 202 -16.41 -5.47 8.36
CA VAL A 202 -15.37 -5.79 9.34
C VAL A 202 -14.28 -6.66 8.70
N PHE A 203 -13.08 -6.55 9.23
CA PHE A 203 -11.99 -7.46 8.99
C PHE A 203 -11.92 -8.45 10.14
N GLY A 204 -12.28 -9.70 9.87
CA GLY A 204 -12.32 -10.76 10.87
C GLY A 204 -11.00 -11.53 10.91
N ILE A 205 -10.46 -11.73 12.09
CA ILE A 205 -9.25 -12.52 12.35
C ILE A 205 -9.59 -13.54 13.43
N ALA A 206 -9.35 -14.82 13.14
CA ALA A 206 -9.46 -15.90 14.14
C ALA A 206 -8.15 -16.67 14.17
N LEU A 207 -7.52 -16.73 15.34
CA LEU A 207 -6.26 -17.40 15.58
C LEU A 207 -6.27 -18.01 16.98
N GLY A 208 -5.74 -19.21 17.13
CA GLY A 208 -5.54 -19.84 18.44
C GLY A 208 -6.82 -19.92 19.28
N GLY A 209 -7.99 -20.07 18.66
CA GLY A 209 -9.29 -20.13 19.34
C GLY A 209 -9.87 -18.76 19.73
N GLU A 210 -9.20 -17.66 19.42
CA GLU A 210 -9.68 -16.30 19.65
C GLU A 210 -10.15 -15.67 18.33
N ALA A 211 -11.35 -15.05 18.32
CA ALA A 211 -11.89 -14.34 17.16
C ALA A 211 -12.06 -12.86 17.48
N ARG A 212 -11.59 -11.99 16.57
CA ARG A 212 -11.72 -10.53 16.66
C ARG A 212 -12.20 -9.89 15.38
N ALA A 213 -13.05 -8.89 15.52
CA ALA A 213 -13.51 -8.04 14.43
C ALA A 213 -12.85 -6.67 14.49
N TYR A 214 -12.30 -6.22 13.38
CA TYR A 214 -11.74 -4.89 13.19
C TYR A 214 -12.63 -4.12 12.22
N PRO A 215 -13.51 -3.22 12.68
CA PRO A 215 -14.39 -2.48 11.79
C PRO A 215 -13.61 -1.62 10.80
N LYS A 216 -13.89 -1.76 9.50
CA LYS A 216 -13.25 -0.99 8.43
C LYS A 216 -13.28 0.51 8.73
N ARG A 217 -14.42 1.02 9.22
CA ARG A 217 -14.63 2.43 9.57
C ARG A 217 -13.69 2.97 10.67
N VAL A 218 -13.18 2.09 11.55
CA VAL A 218 -12.18 2.45 12.56
C VAL A 218 -10.79 2.37 11.96
N LEU A 219 -10.45 1.23 11.34
CA LEU A 219 -9.11 1.06 10.74
C LEU A 219 -8.82 2.05 9.60
N ALA A 220 -9.85 2.60 8.93
CA ALA A 220 -9.66 3.61 7.89
C ALA A 220 -9.03 4.92 8.42
N TRP A 221 -9.14 5.20 9.72
CA TRP A 221 -8.54 6.37 10.37
C TRP A 221 -7.16 6.10 11.00
N HIS A 222 -6.80 4.83 11.15
CA HIS A 222 -5.58 4.43 11.86
C HIS A 222 -4.61 3.65 10.97
N GLU A 223 -5.15 2.92 10.00
CA GLU A 223 -4.42 2.17 8.97
C GLU A 223 -3.43 1.11 9.48
N LEU A 224 -3.20 1.05 10.77
CA LEU A 224 -2.37 0.06 11.45
C LEU A 224 -2.87 -0.16 12.87
N ALA A 225 -3.13 -1.42 13.24
CA ALA A 225 -3.32 -1.82 14.63
C ALA A 225 -2.24 -2.84 15.01
N ARG A 226 -1.50 -2.55 16.08
CA ARG A 226 -0.60 -3.50 16.72
C ARG A 226 -1.39 -4.18 17.84
N ASP A 227 -1.67 -5.47 17.67
CA ASP A 227 -2.56 -6.20 18.57
C ASP A 227 -2.10 -7.64 18.76
N ARG A 228 -2.67 -8.33 19.73
CA ARG A 228 -2.37 -9.74 20.01
C ARG A 228 -3.63 -10.56 19.91
N VAL A 229 -3.65 -11.55 19.02
CA VAL A 229 -4.78 -12.46 18.78
C VAL A 229 -4.29 -13.89 18.89
N GLY A 230 -4.94 -14.71 19.71
CA GLY A 230 -4.59 -16.12 19.90
C GLY A 230 -3.13 -16.33 20.30
N GLY A 231 -2.57 -15.42 21.07
CA GLY A 231 -1.16 -15.47 21.48
C GLY A 231 -0.16 -14.92 20.47
N VAL A 232 -0.58 -14.57 19.24
CA VAL A 232 0.28 -14.04 18.18
C VAL A 232 0.26 -12.52 18.19
N GLU A 233 1.43 -11.90 18.20
CA GLU A 233 1.59 -10.45 18.05
C GLU A 233 1.49 -10.08 16.58
N LEU A 234 0.55 -9.22 16.25
CA LEU A 234 0.21 -8.84 14.87
C LEU A 234 0.40 -7.35 14.62
N ALA A 235 0.87 -7.03 13.43
CA ALA A 235 0.71 -5.76 12.76
C ALA A 235 -0.43 -5.89 11.72
N ILE A 236 -1.61 -5.42 12.07
CA ILE A 236 -2.80 -5.49 11.21
C ILE A 236 -2.83 -4.21 10.38
N VAL A 237 -2.40 -4.32 9.14
CA VAL A 237 -2.24 -3.19 8.23
C VAL A 237 -3.46 -3.07 7.33
N TYR A 238 -4.04 -1.89 7.26
CA TYR A 238 -5.08 -1.55 6.29
C TYR A 238 -4.60 -0.41 5.39
N CYS A 239 -4.37 -0.69 4.12
CA CYS A 239 -4.11 0.32 3.10
C CYS A 239 -5.45 0.78 2.53
N THR A 240 -5.95 1.95 2.95
CA THR A 240 -7.23 2.51 2.50
C THR A 240 -7.24 2.78 1.00
N LEU A 241 -6.12 3.27 0.45
CA LEU A 241 -6.00 3.56 -0.98
C LEU A 241 -6.13 2.32 -1.85
N CYS A 242 -5.60 1.19 -1.39
CA CYS A 242 -5.61 -0.08 -2.13
C CYS A 242 -6.75 -1.02 -1.73
N GLY A 243 -7.56 -0.66 -0.72
CA GLY A 243 -8.61 -1.51 -0.19
C GLY A 243 -8.11 -2.79 0.48
N THR A 244 -6.83 -2.85 0.88
CA THR A 244 -6.17 -4.10 1.31
C THR A 244 -5.94 -4.13 2.81
N VAL A 245 -6.34 -5.22 3.45
CA VAL A 245 -5.98 -5.54 4.83
C VAL A 245 -5.08 -6.77 4.86
N VAL A 246 -4.00 -6.70 5.65
CA VAL A 246 -3.10 -7.84 5.87
C VAL A 246 -2.66 -7.86 7.33
N PRO A 247 -2.99 -8.91 8.09
CA PRO A 247 -2.39 -9.16 9.39
C PRO A 247 -1.03 -9.83 9.20
N TYR A 248 0.03 -9.18 9.66
CA TYR A 248 1.37 -9.74 9.68
C TYR A 248 1.78 -10.10 11.11
N GLY A 249 2.45 -11.24 11.28
CA GLY A 249 3.17 -11.51 12.50
C GLY A 249 4.28 -10.49 12.71
N SER A 250 4.36 -9.91 13.90
CA SER A 250 5.36 -8.89 14.21
C SER A 250 6.76 -9.47 14.50
N GLU A 251 6.87 -10.79 14.67
CA GLU A 251 8.16 -11.47 14.84
C GLU A 251 8.68 -11.97 13.49
N VAL A 252 9.89 -11.56 13.12
CA VAL A 252 10.56 -11.99 11.89
C VAL A 252 12.06 -12.11 12.12
N GLY A 253 12.64 -13.22 11.65
CA GLY A 253 14.07 -13.51 11.88
C GLY A 253 14.42 -13.62 13.35
N GLY A 254 13.51 -14.07 14.22
CA GLY A 254 13.69 -14.16 15.67
C GLY A 254 13.69 -12.83 16.40
N VAL A 255 13.32 -11.74 15.73
CA VAL A 255 13.22 -10.39 16.32
C VAL A 255 11.79 -9.90 16.23
N ARG A 256 11.25 -9.48 17.38
CA ARG A 256 9.96 -8.77 17.43
C ARG A 256 10.17 -7.33 16.97
N ARG A 257 9.39 -6.90 15.97
CA ARG A 257 9.49 -5.56 15.39
C ARG A 257 8.26 -4.72 15.72
N THR A 258 8.52 -3.44 15.89
CA THR A 258 7.50 -2.42 16.13
C THR A 258 7.25 -1.66 14.84
N PHE A 259 6.10 -1.92 14.19
CA PHE A 259 5.75 -1.26 12.93
C PHE A 259 5.03 0.06 13.15
N GLY A 260 5.31 1.04 12.27
CA GLY A 260 4.64 2.33 12.19
C GLY A 260 4.25 2.69 10.75
N THR A 261 3.50 3.80 10.61
CA THR A 261 3.10 4.36 9.31
C THR A 261 4.15 5.38 8.89
N SER A 262 4.84 5.14 7.76
CA SER A 262 5.96 5.98 7.32
C SER A 262 5.53 7.33 6.75
N GLY A 263 4.27 7.47 6.33
CA GLY A 263 3.80 8.58 5.51
C GLY A 263 4.18 8.48 4.04
N LEU A 264 4.85 7.38 3.63
CA LEU A 264 5.30 7.16 2.27
C LEU A 264 4.52 6.03 1.59
N LEU A 265 4.42 6.14 0.28
CA LEU A 265 3.74 5.20 -0.62
C LEU A 265 4.72 4.70 -1.68
N TYR A 266 4.55 3.46 -2.12
CA TYR A 266 5.15 2.91 -3.31
C TYR A 266 4.05 2.40 -4.25
N ARG A 267 3.95 2.97 -5.45
CA ARG A 267 2.87 2.64 -6.40
C ARG A 267 1.49 2.70 -5.75
N SER A 268 1.22 3.79 -5.06
CA SER A 268 -0.03 4.01 -4.31
C SER A 268 -0.29 3.04 -3.15
N ASN A 269 0.62 2.11 -2.87
CA ASN A 269 0.54 1.21 -1.72
C ASN A 269 1.37 1.76 -0.56
N LYS A 270 0.85 1.67 0.65
CA LYS A 270 1.51 2.11 1.85
C LYS A 270 2.85 1.39 2.07
N LEU A 271 3.85 2.15 2.53
CA LEU A 271 5.06 1.61 3.12
C LEU A 271 4.98 1.72 4.65
N LEU A 272 5.16 0.61 5.34
CA LEU A 272 5.40 0.60 6.78
C LEU A 272 6.87 0.88 7.05
N PHE A 273 7.20 1.23 8.28
CA PHE A 273 8.59 1.17 8.76
C PHE A 273 8.66 0.36 10.05
N ASP A 274 9.81 -0.23 10.36
CA ASP A 274 10.10 -0.78 11.68
C ASP A 274 10.93 0.22 12.49
N GLU A 275 10.59 0.39 13.76
CA GLU A 275 11.24 1.35 14.67
C GLU A 275 12.69 0.96 14.98
N GLU A 276 13.02 -0.33 14.90
CA GLU A 276 14.33 -0.86 15.27
C GLU A 276 15.41 -0.55 14.23
N THR A 277 15.04 -0.49 12.94
CA THR A 277 16.04 -0.29 11.87
C THR A 277 15.70 0.85 10.93
N MET A 278 14.51 1.44 11.05
CA MET A 278 13.96 2.43 10.13
C MET A 278 13.89 1.92 8.67
N SER A 279 13.90 0.61 8.46
CA SER A 279 13.66 0.05 7.13
C SER A 279 12.21 0.20 6.74
N LEU A 280 11.97 0.49 5.43
CA LEU A 280 10.63 0.55 4.86
C LEU A 280 10.23 -0.82 4.31
N TRP A 281 8.99 -1.21 4.59
CA TRP A 281 8.42 -2.52 4.25
C TRP A 281 7.24 -2.38 3.30
N SER A 282 7.20 -3.19 2.26
CA SER A 282 6.04 -3.29 1.35
C SER A 282 4.85 -3.91 2.08
N THR A 283 3.73 -3.21 2.13
CA THR A 283 2.48 -3.73 2.75
C THR A 283 1.93 -4.95 2.02
N LEU A 284 2.04 -5.00 0.69
CA LEU A 284 1.52 -6.14 -0.07
C LEU A 284 2.45 -7.36 -0.03
N GLU A 285 3.76 -7.15 0.06
CA GLU A 285 4.73 -8.24 0.01
C GLU A 285 5.18 -8.70 1.40
N GLY A 286 5.12 -7.84 2.43
CA GLY A 286 5.60 -8.16 3.77
C GLY A 286 7.12 -8.29 3.85
N ARG A 287 7.89 -7.61 2.98
CA ARG A 287 9.35 -7.63 2.98
C ARG A 287 9.93 -6.21 3.02
N PRO A 288 11.16 -6.05 3.54
CA PRO A 288 11.85 -4.77 3.51
C PRO A 288 12.23 -4.42 2.06
N VAL A 289 11.96 -3.18 1.65
CA VAL A 289 12.18 -2.70 0.27
C VAL A 289 13.12 -1.49 0.19
N ILE A 290 13.30 -0.75 1.29
CA ILE A 290 14.28 0.33 1.42
C ILE A 290 14.91 0.25 2.82
N GLY A 291 16.21 0.46 2.93
CA GLY A 291 16.91 0.55 4.20
C GLY A 291 17.84 -0.62 4.53
N PRO A 292 18.31 -0.70 5.79
CA PRO A 292 19.33 -1.67 6.20
C PRO A 292 18.97 -3.14 5.99
N LEU A 293 17.68 -3.47 6.05
CA LEU A 293 17.20 -4.86 5.94
C LEU A 293 16.99 -5.34 4.51
N VAL A 294 17.19 -4.48 3.50
CA VAL A 294 17.07 -4.89 2.10
C VAL A 294 18.08 -5.98 1.76
N GLY A 295 17.62 -7.07 1.13
CA GLY A 295 18.43 -8.23 0.79
C GLY A 295 18.76 -9.15 1.96
N SER A 296 18.10 -9.00 3.11
CA SER A 296 18.26 -9.90 4.26
C SER A 296 17.50 -11.24 4.13
N GLY A 297 16.63 -11.37 3.13
CA GLY A 297 15.73 -12.52 2.99
C GLY A 297 14.56 -12.51 3.98
N LEU A 298 14.42 -11.49 4.83
CA LEU A 298 13.33 -11.39 5.79
C LEU A 298 11.98 -11.18 5.10
N GLU A 299 10.97 -11.92 5.58
CA GLU A 299 9.60 -11.84 5.11
C GLU A 299 8.64 -12.07 6.28
N LEU A 300 7.68 -11.16 6.43
CA LEU A 300 6.64 -11.28 7.45
C LEU A 300 5.67 -12.41 7.12
N THR A 301 5.31 -13.18 8.13
CA THR A 301 4.26 -14.19 8.01
C THR A 301 2.91 -13.49 7.92
N ALA A 302 2.22 -13.65 6.79
CA ALA A 302 0.86 -13.19 6.65
C ALA A 302 -0.12 -14.20 7.25
N TYR A 303 -1.07 -13.71 8.03
CA TYR A 303 -2.14 -14.53 8.61
C TYR A 303 -3.44 -14.35 7.82
N PRO A 304 -4.34 -15.35 7.85
CA PRO A 304 -5.65 -15.23 7.23
C PRO A 304 -6.48 -14.10 7.83
N VAL A 305 -7.21 -13.41 6.97
CA VAL A 305 -8.19 -12.39 7.32
C VAL A 305 -9.41 -12.55 6.44
N VAL A 306 -10.58 -12.20 6.95
CA VAL A 306 -11.84 -12.21 6.20
C VAL A 306 -12.40 -10.80 6.14
N THR A 307 -12.63 -10.29 4.94
CA THR A 307 -13.44 -9.09 4.73
C THR A 307 -14.89 -9.55 4.59
N THR A 308 -15.75 -9.15 5.51
CA THR A 308 -17.14 -9.62 5.59
C THR A 308 -18.05 -8.59 6.24
N THR A 309 -19.36 -8.87 6.32
CA THR A 309 -20.30 -8.06 7.08
C THR A 309 -20.22 -8.39 8.57
N TRP A 310 -20.58 -7.42 9.42
CA TRP A 310 -20.62 -7.63 10.86
C TRP A 310 -21.58 -8.77 11.24
N ARG A 311 -22.72 -8.87 10.57
CA ARG A 311 -23.68 -9.96 10.80
C ARG A 311 -23.05 -11.32 10.60
N GLU A 312 -22.44 -11.56 9.43
CA GLU A 312 -21.84 -12.85 9.12
C GLU A 312 -20.73 -13.21 10.11
N TRP A 313 -19.85 -12.25 10.43
CA TRP A 313 -18.77 -12.51 11.38
C TRP A 313 -19.27 -12.84 12.77
N ARG A 314 -20.20 -12.03 13.30
CA ARG A 314 -20.80 -12.22 14.63
C ARG A 314 -21.53 -13.56 14.74
N ASP A 315 -22.31 -13.92 13.72
CA ASP A 315 -23.09 -15.14 13.72
C ASP A 315 -22.20 -16.40 13.62
N ALA A 316 -21.07 -16.31 12.87
CA ALA A 316 -20.08 -17.37 12.79
C ALA A 316 -19.18 -17.46 14.05
N HIS A 317 -19.01 -16.35 14.77
CA HIS A 317 -18.13 -16.25 15.94
C HIS A 317 -18.87 -15.57 17.12
N PRO A 318 -19.80 -16.26 17.81
CA PRO A 318 -20.60 -15.67 18.89
C PRO A 318 -19.75 -15.11 20.06
N GLY A 319 -18.55 -15.66 20.27
CA GLY A 319 -17.59 -15.19 21.29
C GLY A 319 -16.63 -14.09 20.81
N THR A 320 -16.83 -13.55 19.61
CA THR A 320 -15.92 -12.54 19.05
C THR A 320 -15.90 -11.26 19.88
N THR A 321 -14.72 -10.64 19.97
CA THR A 321 -14.57 -9.27 20.44
C THR A 321 -14.43 -8.31 19.25
N VAL A 322 -14.68 -7.03 19.50
CA VAL A 322 -14.68 -5.98 18.47
C VAL A 322 -13.77 -4.85 18.89
N LEU A 323 -12.91 -4.39 17.97
CA LEU A 323 -12.12 -3.17 18.16
C LEU A 323 -13.05 -1.99 18.51
N SER A 324 -12.83 -1.40 19.69
CA SER A 324 -13.64 -0.30 20.21
C SER A 324 -13.43 1.00 19.42
N ARG A 325 -14.43 1.89 19.46
CA ARG A 325 -14.29 3.28 19.04
C ARG A 325 -13.54 4.15 20.03
N GLU A 326 -13.35 3.67 21.26
CA GLU A 326 -12.55 4.34 22.30
C GLU A 326 -11.06 4.10 22.02
N THR A 327 -10.55 4.70 20.96
CA THR A 327 -9.17 4.51 20.50
C THR A 327 -8.16 5.44 21.16
N GLY A 328 -8.61 6.42 21.94
CA GLY A 328 -7.79 7.50 22.47
C GLY A 328 -7.59 8.66 21.47
N HIS A 329 -8.21 8.59 20.30
CA HIS A 329 -8.16 9.63 19.27
C HIS A 329 -9.56 10.13 18.94
N GLU A 330 -9.72 11.44 18.82
CA GLU A 330 -10.97 12.05 18.35
C GLU A 330 -11.07 11.93 16.84
N ARG A 331 -11.97 11.07 16.37
CA ARG A 331 -12.25 10.83 14.93
C ARG A 331 -13.73 10.57 14.73
N ASP A 332 -14.22 10.93 13.55
CA ASP A 332 -15.57 10.53 13.13
C ASP A 332 -15.56 9.09 12.62
N TYR A 333 -15.88 8.16 13.50
CA TYR A 333 -16.02 6.73 13.16
C TYR A 333 -17.40 6.38 12.56
N SER A 334 -18.15 7.36 12.02
CA SER A 334 -19.39 7.10 11.27
C SER A 334 -19.09 6.35 9.98
N GLU A 335 -20.07 5.57 9.49
CA GLU A 335 -19.88 4.79 8.26
C GLU A 335 -19.62 5.73 7.06
N GLY A 336 -18.55 5.45 6.33
CA GLY A 336 -18.14 6.22 5.16
C GLY A 336 -17.59 7.61 5.49
N ALA A 337 -17.31 7.97 6.75
CA ALA A 337 -16.72 9.27 7.09
C ALA A 337 -15.30 9.39 6.54
N ALA A 338 -14.48 8.35 6.73
CA ALA A 338 -13.14 8.31 6.16
C ALA A 338 -13.18 7.98 4.67
N TYR A 339 -12.46 8.76 3.85
CA TYR A 339 -12.26 8.52 2.41
C TYR A 339 -13.57 8.43 1.59
N ARG A 340 -14.65 9.09 2.02
CA ARG A 340 -15.97 9.02 1.35
C ARG A 340 -15.90 9.33 -0.14
N GLU A 341 -15.29 10.45 -0.50
CA GLU A 341 -15.18 10.91 -1.89
C GLU A 341 -14.29 9.97 -2.71
N TYR A 342 -13.21 9.48 -2.10
CA TYR A 342 -12.32 8.53 -2.75
C TYR A 342 -13.02 7.23 -3.12
N PHE A 343 -13.82 6.67 -2.22
CA PHE A 343 -14.55 5.42 -2.49
C PHE A 343 -15.77 5.61 -3.41
N ALA A 344 -16.23 6.85 -3.63
CA ALA A 344 -17.38 7.14 -4.48
C ALA A 344 -17.07 7.16 -5.98
N THR A 345 -15.81 7.19 -6.38
CA THR A 345 -15.38 7.27 -7.78
C THR A 345 -14.35 6.18 -8.09
N ASP A 346 -14.11 5.91 -9.39
CA ASP A 346 -13.03 5.00 -9.83
C ASP A 346 -11.65 5.70 -9.91
N GLU A 347 -11.58 7.00 -9.64
CA GLU A 347 -10.34 7.77 -9.70
C GLU A 347 -9.36 7.36 -8.59
N THR A 348 -8.07 7.28 -8.93
CA THR A 348 -7.01 7.00 -7.97
C THR A 348 -6.45 8.30 -7.39
N MET A 349 -6.15 8.32 -6.09
CA MET A 349 -5.61 9.49 -5.41
C MET A 349 -4.15 9.77 -5.84
N PHE A 350 -3.38 8.71 -6.06
CA PHE A 350 -1.99 8.77 -6.52
C PHE A 350 -1.84 8.01 -7.83
N GLU A 351 -0.99 8.51 -8.71
CA GLU A 351 -0.69 7.84 -9.96
C GLU A 351 0.19 6.60 -9.74
N VAL A 352 0.04 5.65 -10.63
CA VAL A 352 0.84 4.43 -10.68
C VAL A 352 1.51 4.30 -12.05
N PRO A 353 2.68 3.64 -12.14
CA PRO A 353 3.41 3.53 -13.40
C PRO A 353 2.67 2.75 -14.48
N ARG A 354 1.83 1.81 -14.06
CA ARG A 354 1.08 0.93 -14.96
C ARG A 354 -0.34 0.73 -14.45
N THR A 355 -1.30 0.84 -15.34
CA THR A 355 -2.70 0.47 -15.13
C THR A 355 -3.09 -0.63 -16.11
N ASP A 356 -4.14 -1.36 -15.80
CA ASP A 356 -4.64 -2.44 -16.66
C ASP A 356 -6.16 -2.30 -16.84
N PRO A 357 -6.63 -2.14 -18.10
CA PRO A 357 -8.03 -1.87 -18.39
C PRO A 357 -8.93 -3.11 -18.34
N ARG A 358 -8.41 -4.28 -17.98
CA ARG A 358 -9.20 -5.52 -17.89
C ARG A 358 -10.28 -5.42 -16.80
N LEU A 359 -10.07 -4.60 -15.76
CA LEU A 359 -11.03 -4.25 -14.72
C LEU A 359 -10.98 -2.74 -14.45
N LEU A 360 -11.99 -2.19 -13.76
CA LEU A 360 -11.94 -0.82 -13.25
C LEU A 360 -10.87 -0.70 -12.14
N ASN A 361 -10.37 0.50 -11.91
CA ASN A 361 -9.31 0.71 -10.92
C ASN A 361 -9.67 0.16 -9.55
N LYS A 362 -10.89 0.38 -9.10
CA LYS A 362 -11.36 -0.01 -7.77
C LYS A 362 -12.23 -1.27 -7.75
N ASP A 363 -12.27 -2.00 -8.85
CA ASP A 363 -12.80 -3.36 -8.81
C ASP A 363 -12.01 -4.19 -7.80
N GLU A 364 -12.71 -4.92 -6.94
CA GLU A 364 -12.07 -5.74 -5.92
C GLU A 364 -11.60 -7.07 -6.51
N VAL A 365 -10.36 -7.42 -6.19
CA VAL A 365 -9.79 -8.74 -6.49
C VAL A 365 -9.37 -9.45 -5.21
N LEU A 366 -9.44 -10.77 -5.21
CA LEU A 366 -8.83 -11.63 -4.21
C LEU A 366 -7.44 -12.01 -4.69
N GLY A 367 -6.41 -11.42 -4.10
CA GLY A 367 -5.03 -11.63 -4.48
C GLY A 367 -4.34 -12.70 -3.64
N LEU A 368 -3.54 -13.55 -4.29
CA LEU A 368 -2.66 -14.51 -3.66
C LEU A 368 -1.22 -14.30 -4.15
N LEU A 369 -0.29 -14.45 -3.22
CA LEU A 369 1.16 -14.48 -3.49
C LEU A 369 1.70 -15.82 -3.03
N LEU A 370 2.06 -16.69 -3.98
CA LEU A 370 2.48 -18.05 -3.70
C LEU A 370 3.86 -18.34 -4.31
N ARG A 371 4.70 -19.02 -3.56
CA ARG A 371 5.90 -19.65 -4.14
C ARG A 371 5.49 -20.87 -4.95
N PRO A 372 6.19 -21.16 -6.05
CA PRO A 372 5.96 -22.43 -6.74
C PRO A 372 6.11 -23.61 -5.78
N ARG A 373 5.18 -24.56 -5.86
CA ARG A 373 5.19 -25.73 -4.96
C ARG A 373 6.49 -26.52 -5.12
N GLY A 374 7.12 -26.82 -4.00
CA GLY A 374 8.42 -27.50 -3.98
C GLY A 374 9.64 -26.61 -4.20
N ALA A 375 9.46 -25.33 -4.49
CA ALA A 375 10.56 -24.38 -4.58
C ALA A 375 11.06 -23.98 -3.18
N GLY A 376 12.35 -23.62 -3.10
CA GLY A 376 12.96 -23.15 -1.86
C GLY A 376 12.45 -21.77 -1.42
N PRO A 377 12.78 -21.35 -0.19
CA PRO A 377 12.32 -20.09 0.39
C PRO A 377 12.77 -18.84 -0.41
N GLU A 378 13.88 -18.95 -1.13
CA GLU A 378 14.44 -17.86 -1.96
C GLU A 378 13.73 -17.72 -3.32
N ALA A 379 12.89 -18.67 -3.73
CA ALA A 379 12.17 -18.59 -4.98
C ALA A 379 11.16 -17.44 -4.95
N PRO A 380 11.08 -16.62 -6.03
CA PRO A 380 10.15 -15.50 -6.08
C PRO A 380 8.71 -16.01 -6.01
N ARG A 381 7.88 -15.28 -5.26
CA ARG A 381 6.44 -15.53 -5.25
C ARG A 381 5.82 -15.07 -6.57
N ARG A 382 4.84 -15.82 -7.02
CA ARG A 382 3.99 -15.47 -8.16
C ARG A 382 2.68 -14.90 -7.65
N ALA A 383 2.09 -13.99 -8.43
CA ALA A 383 0.84 -13.32 -8.10
C ALA A 383 -0.30 -13.82 -8.98
N VAL A 384 -1.45 -14.06 -8.37
CA VAL A 384 -2.73 -14.29 -9.06
C VAL A 384 -3.82 -13.46 -8.39
N ALA A 385 -4.72 -12.92 -9.19
CA ALA A 385 -5.88 -12.17 -8.76
C ALA A 385 -7.16 -12.82 -9.30
N LEU A 386 -8.17 -13.01 -8.45
CA LEU A 386 -9.48 -13.48 -8.84
C LEU A 386 -10.47 -12.33 -8.67
N PHE A 387 -11.22 -12.01 -9.70
CA PHE A 387 -12.24 -10.97 -9.64
C PHE A 387 -13.32 -11.35 -8.62
N VAL A 388 -13.58 -10.47 -7.64
CA VAL A 388 -14.46 -10.79 -6.52
C VAL A 388 -15.89 -11.05 -6.99
N GLU A 389 -16.40 -10.28 -7.97
CA GLU A 389 -17.73 -10.50 -8.52
C GLU A 389 -17.89 -11.87 -9.20
N LEU A 390 -16.83 -12.41 -9.81
CA LEU A 390 -16.82 -13.79 -10.30
C LEU A 390 -17.00 -14.79 -9.16
N LEU A 391 -16.32 -14.55 -8.02
CA LEU A 391 -16.40 -15.43 -6.85
C LEU A 391 -17.76 -15.41 -6.19
N GLU A 392 -18.48 -14.30 -6.25
CA GLU A 392 -19.86 -14.19 -5.78
C GLU A 392 -20.84 -15.00 -6.66
N ARG A 393 -20.64 -14.97 -7.97
CA ARG A 393 -21.41 -15.77 -8.93
C ARG A 393 -21.08 -17.27 -8.88
N HIS A 394 -19.85 -17.62 -8.49
CA HIS A 394 -19.34 -18.99 -8.40
C HIS A 394 -18.76 -19.25 -7.01
N PRO A 395 -19.59 -19.48 -5.98
CA PRO A 395 -19.17 -19.49 -4.57
C PRO A 395 -18.22 -20.62 -4.19
N VAL A 396 -18.01 -21.62 -5.04
CA VAL A 396 -16.96 -22.64 -4.90
C VAL A 396 -16.15 -22.64 -6.20
N ARG A 397 -14.94 -22.17 -6.14
CA ARG A 397 -14.08 -22.02 -7.33
C ARG A 397 -12.74 -22.72 -7.14
N ARG A 398 -12.45 -23.69 -8.01
CA ARG A 398 -11.10 -24.30 -8.06
C ARG A 398 -10.11 -23.35 -8.69
N LEU A 399 -8.90 -23.32 -8.16
CA LEU A 399 -7.75 -22.59 -8.69
C LEU A 399 -6.52 -23.48 -8.69
N SER A 400 -5.92 -23.72 -9.86
CA SER A 400 -4.60 -24.33 -9.98
C SER A 400 -3.60 -23.24 -10.31
N PHE A 401 -2.67 -22.95 -9.41
CA PHE A 401 -1.71 -21.87 -9.59
C PHE A 401 -0.37 -22.17 -8.92
N ALA A 402 0.74 -21.90 -9.61
CA ALA A 402 2.10 -22.13 -9.13
C ALA A 402 2.34 -23.56 -8.57
N GLY A 403 1.66 -24.58 -9.11
CA GLY A 403 1.71 -25.97 -8.66
C GLY A 403 0.86 -26.28 -7.41
N HIS A 404 0.13 -25.30 -6.88
CA HIS A 404 -0.87 -25.51 -5.83
C HIS A 404 -2.23 -25.84 -6.44
N ASP A 405 -2.99 -26.71 -5.77
CA ASP A 405 -4.38 -27.02 -6.06
C ASP A 405 -5.22 -26.45 -4.92
N LEU A 406 -5.99 -25.42 -5.24
CA LEU A 406 -6.70 -24.59 -4.27
C LEU A 406 -8.19 -24.58 -4.55
N VAL A 407 -8.96 -24.30 -3.51
CA VAL A 407 -10.37 -23.96 -3.61
C VAL A 407 -10.65 -22.63 -2.92
N VAL A 408 -11.39 -21.76 -3.61
CA VAL A 408 -11.94 -20.53 -3.03
C VAL A 408 -13.40 -20.81 -2.67
N VAL A 409 -13.74 -20.54 -1.42
CA VAL A 409 -15.12 -20.63 -0.91
C VAL A 409 -15.61 -19.24 -0.58
N THR A 410 -16.71 -18.83 -1.20
CA THR A 410 -17.35 -17.54 -0.99
C THR A 410 -18.65 -17.70 -0.21
N SER A 411 -18.82 -16.94 0.85
CA SER A 411 -20.03 -16.98 1.67
C SER A 411 -21.21 -16.22 1.02
N PRO A 412 -22.43 -16.31 1.58
CA PRO A 412 -23.59 -15.55 1.10
C PRO A 412 -23.40 -14.02 1.15
N GLU A 413 -22.61 -13.52 2.10
CA GLU A 413 -22.30 -12.11 2.27
C GLU A 413 -21.00 -11.68 1.54
N GLY A 414 -20.50 -12.57 0.64
CA GLY A 414 -19.35 -12.27 -0.22
C GLY A 414 -17.97 -12.52 0.41
N ALA A 415 -17.87 -13.03 1.63
CA ALA A 415 -16.57 -13.30 2.26
C ALA A 415 -15.83 -14.43 1.55
N ASN A 416 -14.55 -14.22 1.22
CA ASN A 416 -13.73 -15.18 0.49
C ASN A 416 -12.75 -15.89 1.42
N ARG A 417 -12.64 -17.20 1.30
CA ARG A 417 -11.67 -18.05 2.00
C ARG A 417 -11.02 -18.99 1.01
N VAL A 418 -9.69 -19.12 1.11
CA VAL A 418 -8.90 -19.98 0.21
C VAL A 418 -8.32 -21.13 1.01
N TYR A 419 -8.40 -22.34 0.47
CA TYR A 419 -7.86 -23.55 1.13
C TYR A 419 -7.08 -24.40 0.13
N GLU A 420 -6.11 -25.16 0.63
CA GLU A 420 -5.53 -26.27 -0.13
C GLU A 420 -6.66 -27.28 -0.47
N ALA A 421 -6.74 -27.67 -1.74
CA ALA A 421 -7.71 -28.69 -2.15
C ALA A 421 -7.10 -30.10 -2.11
N SER A 422 -5.78 -30.22 -2.35
CA SER A 422 -5.01 -31.47 -2.28
C SER A 422 -5.66 -32.62 -3.06
N GLY A 423 -6.12 -32.34 -4.28
CA GLY A 423 -6.78 -33.32 -5.15
C GLY A 423 -8.29 -33.52 -4.93
N THR A 424 -8.84 -32.95 -3.86
CA THR A 424 -10.30 -32.98 -3.63
C THR A 424 -11.00 -31.99 -4.55
N THR A 425 -12.00 -32.44 -5.29
CA THR A 425 -12.82 -31.57 -6.15
C THR A 425 -14.07 -31.13 -5.39
N PHE A 426 -14.09 -29.90 -4.93
CA PHE A 426 -15.25 -29.27 -4.31
C PHE A 426 -16.21 -28.76 -5.39
N VAL A 427 -17.53 -28.98 -5.22
CA VAL A 427 -18.52 -28.71 -6.27
C VAL A 427 -19.54 -27.65 -5.91
N ARG A 428 -19.95 -27.58 -4.64
CA ARG A 428 -20.97 -26.61 -4.23
C ARG A 428 -20.88 -26.27 -2.74
N ARG A 429 -21.35 -25.07 -2.42
CA ARG A 429 -21.61 -24.65 -1.05
C ARG A 429 -23.02 -25.09 -0.65
N LEU A 430 -23.11 -25.61 0.54
CA LEU A 430 -24.37 -25.94 1.22
C LEU A 430 -24.71 -24.86 2.26
N ALA A 431 -25.79 -25.07 3.02
CA ALA A 431 -26.08 -24.27 4.20
C ALA A 431 -25.04 -24.51 5.32
N ASP A 432 -25.14 -23.75 6.40
CA ASP A 432 -24.38 -23.95 7.65
C ASP A 432 -22.86 -24.05 7.49
N ALA A 433 -22.29 -23.13 6.71
CA ALA A 433 -20.84 -23.07 6.44
C ALA A 433 -20.26 -24.44 5.98
N THR A 434 -20.98 -25.17 5.15
CA THR A 434 -20.58 -26.48 4.61
C THR A 434 -20.34 -26.40 3.11
N VAL A 435 -19.33 -27.11 2.61
CA VAL A 435 -19.11 -27.38 1.18
C VAL A 435 -19.15 -28.89 0.92
N GLU A 436 -19.56 -29.27 -0.29
CA GLU A 436 -19.62 -30.66 -0.73
C GLU A 436 -18.61 -30.90 -1.82
N ASP A 437 -17.94 -32.04 -1.75
CA ASP A 437 -17.05 -32.51 -2.82
C ASP A 437 -17.77 -33.36 -3.86
N ALA A 438 -17.07 -33.71 -4.95
CA ALA A 438 -17.64 -34.44 -6.08
C ALA A 438 -18.08 -35.89 -5.78
N ILE A 439 -17.67 -36.46 -4.64
CA ILE A 439 -18.06 -37.79 -4.20
C ILE A 439 -19.11 -37.76 -3.07
N GLY A 440 -19.67 -36.57 -2.78
CA GLY A 440 -20.69 -36.38 -1.76
C GLY A 440 -20.16 -36.16 -0.34
N GLY A 441 -18.86 -36.03 -0.17
CA GLY A 441 -18.23 -35.71 1.11
C GLY A 441 -18.57 -34.29 1.56
N ARG A 442 -18.88 -34.12 2.84
CA ARG A 442 -19.22 -32.82 3.44
C ARG A 442 -18.04 -32.30 4.27
N TRP A 443 -17.77 -31.00 4.11
CA TRP A 443 -16.65 -30.32 4.73
C TRP A 443 -17.13 -29.03 5.41
N THR A 444 -16.78 -28.89 6.69
CA THR A 444 -17.06 -27.65 7.44
C THR A 444 -16.05 -26.59 7.09
N VAL A 445 -16.55 -25.39 6.75
CA VAL A 445 -15.72 -24.21 6.48
C VAL A 445 -15.38 -23.53 7.81
N THR A 446 -14.09 -23.52 8.17
CA THR A 446 -13.58 -22.81 9.35
C THR A 446 -12.55 -21.77 8.97
N GLU A 447 -12.10 -20.95 9.91
CA GLU A 447 -11.05 -19.95 9.65
C GLU A 447 -9.66 -20.57 9.50
N ASP A 448 -9.45 -21.79 9.97
CA ASP A 448 -8.15 -22.47 9.90
C ASP A 448 -8.08 -23.50 8.75
N ALA A 449 -9.20 -24.16 8.44
CA ALA A 449 -9.25 -25.25 7.45
C ALA A 449 -10.65 -25.53 6.92
N LEU A 450 -10.74 -26.24 5.79
CA LEU A 450 -11.91 -27.08 5.49
C LEU A 450 -11.72 -28.41 6.23
N VAL A 451 -12.70 -28.82 7.02
CA VAL A 451 -12.63 -30.06 7.81
C VAL A 451 -13.66 -31.07 7.33
N ASN A 452 -13.20 -32.23 6.88
CA ASN A 452 -14.08 -33.30 6.46
C ASN A 452 -14.93 -33.78 7.65
N GLN A 453 -16.26 -33.75 7.52
CA GLN A 453 -17.17 -34.09 8.62
C GLN A 453 -17.14 -35.57 9.03
N ALA A 454 -16.77 -36.45 8.10
CA ALA A 454 -16.73 -37.90 8.37
C ALA A 454 -15.37 -38.35 8.93
N THR A 455 -14.26 -37.80 8.44
CA THR A 455 -12.91 -38.25 8.77
C THR A 455 -12.16 -37.31 9.69
N GLY A 456 -12.58 -36.05 9.83
CA GLY A 456 -11.84 -35.00 10.53
C GLY A 456 -10.61 -34.48 9.77
N GLU A 457 -10.39 -34.93 8.53
CA GLU A 457 -9.24 -34.53 7.73
C GLU A 457 -9.29 -33.03 7.39
N PRO A 458 -8.22 -32.24 7.68
CA PRO A 458 -8.20 -30.82 7.39
C PRO A 458 -7.62 -30.51 6.00
N ARG A 459 -8.12 -29.48 5.35
CA ARG A 459 -7.49 -28.79 4.24
C ARG A 459 -7.09 -27.39 4.71
N PRO A 460 -5.81 -27.07 4.88
CA PRO A 460 -5.36 -25.84 5.52
C PRO A 460 -5.80 -24.59 4.78
N ARG A 461 -6.04 -23.51 5.53
CA ARG A 461 -6.30 -22.17 5.02
C ARG A 461 -5.04 -21.60 4.35
N VAL A 462 -5.22 -20.92 3.22
CA VAL A 462 -4.17 -20.18 2.53
C VAL A 462 -4.44 -18.69 2.67
N PRO A 463 -3.47 -17.89 3.15
CA PRO A 463 -3.63 -16.46 3.25
C PRO A 463 -3.88 -15.83 1.87
N ALA A 464 -4.97 -15.09 1.78
CA ALA A 464 -5.36 -14.30 0.61
C ALA A 464 -5.83 -12.93 1.10
N ARG A 465 -5.83 -11.93 0.23
CA ARG A 465 -6.18 -10.57 0.58
C ARG A 465 -7.02 -9.91 -0.49
N ARG A 466 -8.06 -9.19 -0.11
CA ARG A 466 -8.75 -8.32 -1.05
C ARG A 466 -7.89 -7.11 -1.34
N ALA A 467 -7.97 -6.62 -2.56
CA ALA A 467 -7.31 -5.39 -2.99
C ALA A 467 -8.11 -4.77 -4.14
N PHE A 468 -7.98 -3.47 -4.32
CA PHE A 468 -8.39 -2.82 -5.55
C PHE A 468 -7.43 -3.19 -6.69
N TRP A 469 -7.99 -3.41 -7.89
CA TRP A 469 -7.26 -3.89 -9.05
C TRP A 469 -6.05 -3.01 -9.40
N PHE A 470 -6.21 -1.68 -9.42
CA PHE A 470 -5.10 -0.79 -9.75
C PHE A 470 -3.90 -0.96 -8.82
N GLY A 471 -4.16 -1.06 -7.50
CA GLY A 471 -3.10 -1.19 -6.49
C GLY A 471 -2.42 -2.55 -6.52
N TRP A 472 -3.20 -3.61 -6.80
CA TRP A 472 -2.66 -4.95 -7.00
C TRP A 472 -1.82 -5.04 -8.26
N PHE A 473 -2.37 -4.61 -9.41
CA PHE A 473 -1.67 -4.67 -10.69
C PHE A 473 -0.43 -3.78 -10.75
N ALA A 474 -0.48 -2.58 -10.17
CA ALA A 474 0.70 -1.72 -10.11
C ALA A 474 1.87 -2.38 -9.36
N GLN A 475 1.58 -3.14 -8.31
CA GLN A 475 2.59 -3.88 -7.55
C GLN A 475 3.04 -5.16 -8.27
N PHE A 476 2.10 -5.87 -8.90
CA PHE A 476 2.32 -7.17 -9.55
C PHE A 476 1.85 -7.16 -11.01
N PRO A 477 2.55 -6.47 -11.92
CA PRO A 477 2.10 -6.34 -13.31
C PRO A 477 2.07 -7.67 -14.07
N GLU A 478 2.81 -8.69 -13.61
CA GLU A 478 2.81 -10.04 -14.18
C GLU A 478 1.74 -10.97 -13.55
N THR A 479 0.79 -10.40 -12.80
CA THR A 479 -0.26 -11.17 -12.16
C THR A 479 -1.18 -11.85 -13.18
N GLU A 480 -1.50 -13.13 -12.95
CA GLU A 480 -2.61 -13.77 -13.64
C GLU A 480 -3.93 -13.17 -13.13
N LEU A 481 -4.87 -12.91 -14.04
CA LEU A 481 -6.23 -12.46 -13.70
C LEU A 481 -7.24 -13.53 -14.08
N VAL A 482 -8.00 -14.01 -13.10
CA VAL A 482 -9.13 -14.93 -13.26
C VAL A 482 -10.42 -14.11 -13.17
N LYS A 483 -11.17 -14.03 -14.29
CA LYS A 483 -12.43 -13.29 -14.39
C LYS A 483 -13.47 -14.03 -15.24
#